data_fdc0db965b020f8ac05371ca011713bf
#
_entry.id   fdc0db965b020f8ac05371ca011713bf
#
_cell.length_a   1.000
_cell.length_b   1.000
_cell.length_c   1.000
_cell.angle_alpha   90.00
_cell.angle_beta   90.00
_cell.angle_gamma   90.00
#
_symmetry.space_group_name_H-M   'P 1'
#
loop_
_entity.id
_entity.type
_entity.pdbx_description
1 polymer ?
#
loop_
_entity_poly.entity_id
_entity_poly.type
_entity_poly.pdbx_seq_one_letter_code
_entity_poly.pdbx_strand_id
1 'polypeptide(L)'
;MSHNAFAFIHSFSPPNNPSVNINKLQDSGLTGINLALNYHASRDFTLGSTPSLRYLEDGAHYYQPDLSKYSTGAITPSPDDVYQDNSTLEKIQESGRKVGFDIHAWAVYFHNSAAGKQNPEAVQVNGLGQKLLASLCPSNPSAQGYAIGLTNDLLSRGIKSIAAESIHFHGLIHGEHHERYFIELSEISQYLLGFCLCIYCQSAAESAGADTKKLASKISKALNNLLAEEDLWIGKELNIDNLVLIFGIDIKIWI
;
A
#
# COMPACT_ATOMS: atom_id res chain seq x y z
N MET A 1 -34.22 -2.96 -9.56
CA MET A 1 -32.91 -2.32 -9.36
C MET A 1 -31.86 -3.36 -9.72
N SER A 2 -31.02 -3.11 -10.72
CA SER A 2 -29.89 -4.00 -11.01
C SER A 2 -28.88 -3.88 -9.89
N HIS A 3 -28.60 -4.96 -9.19
CA HIS A 3 -27.57 -5.01 -8.18
C HIS A 3 -26.22 -5.22 -8.89
N ASN A 4 -25.21 -4.38 -8.59
CA ASN A 4 -23.86 -4.61 -9.03
C ASN A 4 -23.16 -5.51 -8.01
N ALA A 5 -22.57 -6.61 -8.48
CA ALA A 5 -21.80 -7.54 -7.69
C ALA A 5 -20.39 -7.67 -8.26
N PHE A 6 -19.38 -7.35 -7.45
CA PHE A 6 -17.95 -7.41 -7.84
C PHE A 6 -17.20 -8.37 -6.93
N ALA A 7 -16.23 -9.08 -7.51
CA ALA A 7 -15.26 -9.88 -6.76
C ALA A 7 -13.86 -9.28 -6.89
N PHE A 8 -13.03 -9.42 -5.84
CA PHE A 8 -11.61 -9.16 -5.90
C PHE A 8 -10.91 -10.39 -6.43
N ILE A 9 -10.14 -10.25 -7.50
CA ILE A 9 -9.50 -11.37 -8.19
C ILE A 9 -8.06 -10.99 -8.52
N HIS A 10 -7.14 -11.90 -8.22
CA HIS A 10 -5.76 -11.79 -8.68
C HIS A 10 -5.66 -12.14 -10.16
N SER A 11 -4.76 -11.47 -10.89
CA SER A 11 -4.60 -11.60 -12.34
C SER A 11 -3.98 -12.93 -12.81
N PHE A 12 -3.93 -13.93 -11.95
CA PHE A 12 -3.29 -15.24 -12.17
C PHE A 12 -4.12 -16.23 -13.00
N SER A 13 -5.21 -15.78 -13.58
CA SER A 13 -5.86 -16.59 -14.59
C SER A 13 -4.84 -16.90 -15.69
N PRO A 14 -4.71 -18.16 -16.11
CA PRO A 14 -3.72 -18.50 -17.14
C PRO A 14 -3.93 -17.59 -18.34
N PRO A 15 -2.85 -17.05 -18.91
CA PRO A 15 -2.92 -16.14 -20.06
C PRO A 15 -3.68 -16.72 -21.24
N ASN A 16 -3.93 -18.05 -21.22
CA ASN A 16 -4.38 -18.80 -22.37
C ASN A 16 -5.89 -18.69 -22.68
N ASN A 17 -6.74 -18.31 -21.72
CA ASN A 17 -8.17 -18.08 -22.02
C ASN A 17 -8.91 -17.19 -21.01
N PRO A 18 -8.69 -15.86 -20.99
CA PRO A 18 -9.40 -14.94 -20.09
C PRO A 18 -10.92 -14.94 -20.30
N SER A 19 -11.39 -15.18 -21.53
CA SER A 19 -12.83 -15.14 -21.85
C SER A 19 -13.62 -16.24 -21.13
N VAL A 20 -13.06 -17.43 -21.00
CA VAL A 20 -13.73 -18.54 -20.29
C VAL A 20 -13.95 -18.22 -18.82
N ASN A 21 -13.01 -17.52 -18.21
CA ASN A 21 -13.11 -17.14 -16.81
C ASN A 21 -14.15 -16.04 -16.60
N ILE A 22 -14.22 -15.05 -17.47
CA ILE A 22 -15.21 -13.96 -17.39
C ILE A 22 -16.63 -14.49 -17.55
N ASN A 23 -16.89 -15.37 -18.52
CA ASN A 23 -18.21 -15.98 -18.68
C ASN A 23 -18.65 -16.77 -17.43
N LYS A 24 -17.75 -17.55 -16.84
CA LYS A 24 -18.05 -18.27 -15.59
C LYS A 24 -18.38 -17.35 -14.42
N LEU A 25 -17.67 -16.23 -14.32
CA LEU A 25 -17.94 -15.22 -13.28
C LEU A 25 -19.29 -14.56 -13.49
N GLN A 26 -19.63 -14.23 -14.73
CA GLN A 26 -20.93 -13.67 -15.10
C GLN A 26 -22.07 -14.67 -14.85
N ASP A 27 -21.89 -15.94 -15.20
CA ASP A 27 -22.82 -17.02 -14.93
C ASP A 27 -23.06 -17.22 -13.42
N SER A 28 -22.06 -16.88 -12.60
CA SER A 28 -22.18 -16.88 -11.13
C SER A 28 -22.89 -15.66 -10.55
N GLY A 29 -23.36 -14.74 -11.40
CA GLY A 29 -24.10 -13.54 -11.00
C GLY A 29 -23.24 -12.30 -10.75
N LEU A 30 -21.94 -12.33 -11.05
CA LEU A 30 -21.09 -11.14 -10.96
C LEU A 30 -21.32 -10.23 -12.16
N THR A 31 -21.22 -8.91 -11.94
CA THR A 31 -21.31 -7.87 -12.98
C THR A 31 -19.97 -7.27 -13.33
N GLY A 32 -18.94 -7.57 -12.55
CA GLY A 32 -17.57 -7.12 -12.78
C GLY A 32 -16.58 -7.68 -11.76
N ILE A 33 -15.32 -7.28 -11.91
CA ILE A 33 -14.24 -7.63 -10.98
C ILE A 33 -13.39 -6.41 -10.65
N ASN A 34 -12.80 -6.44 -9.45
CA ASN A 34 -11.64 -5.66 -9.07
C ASN A 34 -10.40 -6.54 -9.31
N LEU A 35 -9.70 -6.31 -10.40
CA LEU A 35 -8.54 -7.09 -10.83
C LEU A 35 -7.28 -6.53 -10.16
N ALA A 36 -6.55 -7.36 -9.42
CA ALA A 36 -5.26 -6.96 -8.88
C ALA A 36 -4.28 -6.66 -10.03
N LEU A 37 -3.78 -5.42 -10.09
CA LEU A 37 -2.82 -4.97 -11.10
C LEU A 37 -1.42 -4.70 -10.53
N ASN A 38 -1.32 -4.63 -9.22
CA ASN A 38 -0.12 -4.82 -8.41
C ASN A 38 -0.55 -5.31 -7.03
N TYR A 39 0.31 -6.06 -6.34
CA TYR A 39 -0.06 -6.61 -5.03
C TYR A 39 1.16 -6.91 -4.15
N HIS A 40 0.89 -7.46 -2.98
CA HIS A 40 1.89 -7.92 -2.00
C HIS A 40 2.63 -9.16 -2.48
N ALA A 41 3.77 -9.44 -1.86
CA ALA A 41 4.49 -10.69 -2.10
C ALA A 41 3.59 -11.90 -1.80
N SER A 42 3.57 -12.85 -2.71
CA SER A 42 2.77 -14.06 -2.54
C SER A 42 3.42 -15.29 -3.18
N ARG A 43 2.93 -16.45 -2.78
CA ARG A 43 3.23 -17.72 -3.45
C ARG A 43 1.90 -18.32 -3.90
N ASP A 44 1.68 -18.31 -5.20
CA ASP A 44 0.43 -18.75 -5.78
C ASP A 44 0.56 -20.11 -6.47
N PHE A 45 -0.44 -20.95 -6.26
CA PHE A 45 -0.59 -22.20 -6.98
C PHE A 45 -1.86 -22.18 -7.82
N THR A 46 -1.71 -22.28 -9.14
CA THR A 46 -2.83 -22.20 -10.08
C THR A 46 -2.87 -23.41 -10.99
N LEU A 47 -4.00 -24.12 -10.97
CA LEU A 47 -4.22 -25.26 -11.85
C LEU A 47 -4.34 -24.79 -13.31
N GLY A 48 -3.72 -25.54 -14.22
CA GLY A 48 -3.80 -25.24 -15.66
C GLY A 48 -2.93 -24.09 -16.13
N SER A 49 -2.09 -23.52 -15.28
CA SER A 49 -1.05 -22.55 -15.66
C SER A 49 0.34 -23.19 -15.77
N THR A 50 1.24 -22.54 -16.50
CA THR A 50 2.65 -22.93 -16.58
C THR A 50 3.51 -21.69 -16.36
N PRO A 51 4.32 -21.64 -15.27
CA PRO A 51 4.36 -22.62 -14.16
C PRO A 51 3.10 -22.58 -13.30
N SER A 52 2.77 -23.71 -12.68
CA SER A 52 1.62 -23.82 -11.76
C SER A 52 1.89 -23.19 -10.39
N LEU A 53 3.15 -23.08 -9.99
CA LEU A 53 3.61 -22.41 -8.77
C LEU A 53 4.38 -21.14 -9.15
N ARG A 54 4.00 -20.03 -8.58
CA ARG A 54 4.60 -18.72 -8.85
C ARG A 54 4.90 -18.00 -7.55
N TYR A 55 6.01 -17.26 -7.54
CA TYR A 55 6.35 -16.33 -6.50
C TYR A 55 6.23 -14.92 -7.09
N LEU A 56 5.52 -14.07 -6.39
CA LEU A 56 5.30 -12.68 -6.79
C LEU A 56 6.02 -11.77 -5.81
N GLU A 57 6.67 -10.77 -6.32
CA GLU A 57 7.35 -9.77 -5.51
C GLU A 57 6.36 -8.71 -5.02
N ASP A 58 6.62 -8.16 -3.84
CA ASP A 58 5.82 -7.10 -3.26
C ASP A 58 5.88 -5.83 -4.11
N GLY A 59 4.71 -5.30 -4.45
CA GLY A 59 4.58 -4.08 -5.25
C GLY A 59 4.88 -4.24 -6.74
N ALA A 60 5.16 -5.46 -7.22
CA ALA A 60 5.34 -5.71 -8.65
C ALA A 60 4.03 -5.49 -9.42
N HIS A 61 4.12 -4.87 -10.60
CA HIS A 61 2.98 -4.60 -11.46
C HIS A 61 2.71 -5.77 -12.40
N TYR A 62 1.46 -6.16 -12.52
CA TYR A 62 1.02 -7.28 -13.37
C TYR A 62 0.65 -6.83 -14.80
N TYR A 63 1.33 -5.78 -15.24
CA TYR A 63 1.29 -5.20 -16.58
C TYR A 63 2.55 -4.36 -16.81
N GLN A 64 2.81 -3.92 -18.04
CA GLN A 64 3.91 -2.99 -18.33
C GLN A 64 3.46 -1.54 -18.07
N PRO A 65 3.99 -0.86 -17.04
CA PRO A 65 3.66 0.53 -16.74
C PRO A 65 4.03 1.49 -17.87
N ASP A 66 3.19 2.48 -18.12
CA ASP A 66 3.53 3.61 -18.99
C ASP A 66 4.29 4.67 -18.17
N LEU A 67 5.61 4.63 -18.24
CA LEU A 67 6.48 5.53 -17.49
C LEU A 67 6.26 7.02 -17.81
N SER A 68 5.63 7.36 -18.93
CA SER A 68 5.27 8.75 -19.26
C SER A 68 4.21 9.34 -18.31
N LYS A 69 3.52 8.50 -17.54
CA LYS A 69 2.51 8.92 -16.55
C LYS A 69 3.13 9.28 -15.19
N TYR A 70 4.40 8.92 -14.98
CA TYR A 70 5.11 9.16 -13.73
C TYR A 70 5.99 10.40 -13.87
N SER A 71 5.83 11.35 -12.95
CA SER A 71 6.62 12.59 -12.97
C SER A 71 8.11 12.33 -12.71
N THR A 72 8.95 13.25 -13.16
CA THR A 72 10.39 13.21 -12.84
C THR A 72 10.58 13.21 -11.31
N GLY A 73 11.39 12.27 -10.81
CA GLY A 73 11.62 12.08 -9.38
C GLY A 73 10.57 11.23 -8.65
N ALA A 74 9.49 10.78 -9.33
CA ALA A 74 8.61 9.77 -8.80
C ALA A 74 9.33 8.42 -8.66
N ILE A 75 8.87 7.59 -7.72
CA ILE A 75 9.31 6.20 -7.65
C ILE A 75 8.90 5.49 -8.94
N THR A 76 9.84 4.77 -9.54
CA THR A 76 9.61 4.04 -10.78
C THR A 76 8.91 2.71 -10.47
N PRO A 77 7.76 2.41 -11.10
CA PRO A 77 7.10 1.12 -10.93
C PRO A 77 7.93 -0.01 -11.57
N SER A 78 7.88 -1.19 -10.96
CA SER A 78 8.55 -2.38 -11.47
C SER A 78 7.52 -3.39 -11.95
N PRO A 79 7.52 -3.80 -13.24
CA PRO A 79 6.65 -4.88 -13.69
C PRO A 79 7.18 -6.23 -13.17
N ASP A 80 6.27 -7.18 -12.95
CA ASP A 80 6.62 -8.58 -12.71
C ASP A 80 7.15 -9.21 -14.00
N ASP A 81 8.19 -10.03 -13.90
CA ASP A 81 8.89 -10.64 -15.05
C ASP A 81 7.99 -11.48 -15.98
N VAL A 82 6.85 -11.94 -15.48
CA VAL A 82 5.88 -12.71 -16.27
C VAL A 82 5.01 -11.82 -17.15
N TYR A 83 4.87 -10.55 -16.79
CA TYR A 83 4.05 -9.58 -17.53
C TYR A 83 4.92 -8.68 -18.42
N GLN A 84 5.61 -9.32 -19.39
CA GLN A 84 6.53 -8.65 -20.33
C GLN A 84 5.83 -7.65 -21.27
N ASP A 85 4.48 -7.76 -21.39
CA ASP A 85 3.66 -6.89 -22.21
C ASP A 85 2.28 -6.67 -21.56
N ASN A 86 1.43 -5.87 -22.22
CA ASN A 86 0.07 -5.58 -21.76
C ASN A 86 -0.98 -6.56 -22.27
N SER A 87 -0.58 -7.61 -23.01
CA SER A 87 -1.53 -8.46 -23.74
C SER A 87 -2.51 -9.19 -22.82
N THR A 88 -2.10 -9.54 -21.59
CA THR A 88 -2.98 -10.20 -20.62
C THR A 88 -4.08 -9.25 -20.14
N LEU A 89 -3.74 -8.04 -19.73
CA LEU A 89 -4.71 -7.03 -19.30
C LEU A 89 -5.67 -6.67 -20.44
N GLU A 90 -5.15 -6.43 -21.63
CA GLU A 90 -5.95 -6.10 -22.82
C GLU A 90 -6.94 -7.19 -23.20
N LYS A 91 -6.53 -8.47 -23.14
CA LYS A 91 -7.42 -9.62 -23.40
C LYS A 91 -8.53 -9.74 -22.36
N ILE A 92 -8.22 -9.49 -21.08
CA ILE A 92 -9.22 -9.49 -20.01
C ILE A 92 -10.23 -8.36 -20.24
N GLN A 93 -9.76 -7.15 -20.51
CA GLN A 93 -10.63 -6.01 -20.79
C GLN A 93 -11.48 -6.22 -22.04
N GLU A 94 -10.90 -6.76 -23.11
CA GLU A 94 -11.65 -7.06 -24.35
C GLU A 94 -12.74 -8.11 -24.09
N SER A 95 -12.41 -9.16 -23.34
CA SER A 95 -13.38 -10.21 -23.00
C SER A 95 -14.52 -9.65 -22.15
N GLY A 96 -14.22 -8.76 -21.19
CA GLY A 96 -15.24 -8.09 -20.39
C GLY A 96 -16.16 -7.19 -21.27
N ARG A 97 -15.56 -6.39 -22.15
CA ARG A 97 -16.34 -5.53 -23.07
C ARG A 97 -17.31 -6.29 -23.96
N LYS A 98 -16.92 -7.49 -24.45
CA LYS A 98 -17.78 -8.32 -25.31
C LYS A 98 -19.07 -8.77 -24.64
N VAL A 99 -19.06 -8.94 -23.33
CA VAL A 99 -20.21 -9.47 -22.56
C VAL A 99 -20.80 -8.45 -21.58
N GLY A 100 -20.34 -7.20 -21.62
CA GLY A 100 -20.82 -6.16 -20.69
C GLY A 100 -20.40 -6.38 -19.25
N PHE A 101 -19.24 -6.99 -19.02
CA PHE A 101 -18.68 -7.26 -17.70
C PHE A 101 -17.60 -6.22 -17.34
N ASP A 102 -17.75 -5.55 -16.20
CA ASP A 102 -16.88 -4.45 -15.82
C ASP A 102 -15.54 -4.92 -15.24
N ILE A 103 -14.46 -4.32 -15.72
CA ILE A 103 -13.11 -4.54 -15.22
C ILE A 103 -12.65 -3.27 -14.51
N HIS A 104 -12.46 -3.36 -13.19
CA HIS A 104 -11.92 -2.33 -12.32
C HIS A 104 -10.52 -2.74 -11.86
N ALA A 105 -9.69 -1.80 -11.46
CA ALA A 105 -8.40 -2.10 -10.87
C ALA A 105 -8.52 -2.30 -9.35
N TRP A 106 -7.75 -3.23 -8.83
CA TRP A 106 -7.36 -3.31 -7.43
C TRP A 106 -5.86 -3.02 -7.38
N ALA A 107 -5.47 -1.94 -6.68
CA ALA A 107 -4.10 -1.47 -6.68
C ALA A 107 -3.65 -1.10 -5.26
N VAL A 108 -2.48 -1.63 -4.87
CA VAL A 108 -1.80 -1.32 -3.62
C VAL A 108 -0.84 -0.16 -3.85
N TYR A 109 -0.94 0.89 -3.03
CA TYR A 109 -0.21 2.14 -3.25
C TYR A 109 1.07 2.24 -2.42
N PHE A 110 0.94 2.45 -1.10
CA PHE A 110 2.08 2.78 -0.24
C PHE A 110 2.65 1.59 0.54
N HIS A 111 2.02 0.43 0.48
CA HIS A 111 2.64 -0.80 0.95
C HIS A 111 3.44 -1.44 -0.20
N ASN A 112 4.75 -1.21 -0.21
CA ASN A 112 5.62 -1.66 -1.29
C ASN A 112 7.06 -1.79 -0.79
N SER A 113 7.42 -2.97 -0.29
CA SER A 113 8.75 -3.21 0.27
C SER A 113 9.86 -3.22 -0.79
N ALA A 114 9.56 -3.61 -2.03
CA ALA A 114 10.52 -3.55 -3.13
C ALA A 114 10.89 -2.10 -3.44
N ALA A 115 9.88 -1.23 -3.62
CA ALA A 115 10.09 0.20 -3.84
C ALA A 115 10.77 0.88 -2.65
N GLY A 116 10.38 0.55 -1.41
CA GLY A 116 10.97 1.13 -0.20
C GLY A 116 12.43 0.74 0.00
N LYS A 117 12.81 -0.50 -0.32
CA LYS A 117 14.22 -0.93 -0.29
C LYS A 117 15.06 -0.21 -1.33
N GLN A 118 14.51 0.07 -2.52
CA GLN A 118 15.19 0.80 -3.59
C GLN A 118 15.23 2.32 -3.33
N ASN A 119 14.24 2.86 -2.59
CA ASN A 119 14.09 4.29 -2.31
C ASN A 119 13.94 4.52 -0.79
N PRO A 120 14.97 4.21 0.02
CA PRO A 120 14.87 4.25 1.49
C PRO A 120 14.70 5.66 2.07
N GLU A 121 14.80 6.71 1.27
CA GLU A 121 14.47 8.11 1.60
C GLU A 121 12.98 8.43 1.43
N ALA A 122 12.22 7.55 0.76
CA ALA A 122 10.81 7.74 0.49
C ALA A 122 9.89 6.98 1.47
N VAL A 123 10.46 6.24 2.43
CA VAL A 123 9.68 5.45 3.39
C VAL A 123 9.38 6.21 4.67
N GLN A 124 8.46 5.69 5.46
CA GLN A 124 8.19 6.19 6.80
C GLN A 124 9.40 5.98 7.73
N VAL A 125 9.62 6.93 8.63
CA VAL A 125 10.72 6.90 9.61
C VAL A 125 10.13 7.13 11.00
N ASN A 126 10.31 6.20 11.92
CA ASN A 126 9.78 6.31 13.28
C ASN A 126 10.61 7.21 14.20
N GLY A 127 10.16 7.39 15.44
CA GLY A 127 10.82 8.23 16.44
C GLY A 127 12.19 7.74 16.92
N LEU A 128 12.60 6.53 16.56
CA LEU A 128 13.95 5.99 16.78
C LEU A 128 14.87 6.18 15.56
N GLY A 129 14.39 6.85 14.51
CA GLY A 129 15.12 7.01 13.25
C GLY A 129 15.15 5.76 12.38
N GLN A 130 14.33 4.75 12.71
CA GLN A 130 14.26 3.50 11.96
C GLN A 130 13.33 3.64 10.75
N LYS A 131 13.75 3.11 9.61
CA LYS A 131 13.01 3.14 8.35
C LYS A 131 12.06 1.94 8.28
N LEU A 132 10.78 2.19 7.99
CA LEU A 132 9.77 1.17 7.75
C LEU A 132 9.74 0.85 6.25
N LEU A 133 10.62 -0.06 5.81
CA LEU A 133 10.90 -0.29 4.39
C LEU A 133 9.70 -0.79 3.58
N ALA A 134 8.72 -1.41 4.21
CA ALA A 134 7.48 -1.81 3.54
C ALA A 134 6.49 -0.64 3.31
N SER A 135 6.75 0.54 3.92
CA SER A 135 5.77 1.61 4.02
C SER A 135 6.29 2.90 3.39
N LEU A 136 5.90 3.18 2.15
CA LEU A 136 6.18 4.47 1.52
C LEU A 136 5.46 5.58 2.29
N CYS A 137 6.12 6.73 2.43
CA CYS A 137 5.55 7.84 3.18
C CYS A 137 4.60 8.68 2.30
N PRO A 138 3.30 8.81 2.64
CA PRO A 138 2.35 9.62 1.87
C PRO A 138 2.71 11.11 1.77
N SER A 139 3.53 11.64 2.68
CA SER A 139 4.01 13.03 2.61
C SER A 139 5.25 13.19 1.73
N ASN A 140 5.88 12.10 1.28
CA ASN A 140 7.08 12.17 0.44
C ASN A 140 6.69 12.46 -1.01
N PRO A 141 7.28 13.49 -1.68
CA PRO A 141 6.92 13.85 -3.06
C PRO A 141 7.15 12.73 -4.08
N SER A 142 8.19 11.89 -3.90
CA SER A 142 8.44 10.75 -4.80
C SER A 142 7.39 9.67 -4.66
N ALA A 143 6.90 9.40 -3.44
CA ALA A 143 5.81 8.47 -3.19
C ALA A 143 4.47 9.03 -3.71
N GLN A 144 4.21 10.33 -3.55
CA GLN A 144 3.04 11.00 -4.13
C GLN A 144 3.07 10.94 -5.66
N GLY A 145 4.25 11.19 -6.26
CA GLY A 145 4.45 11.08 -7.71
C GLY A 145 4.16 9.67 -8.22
N TYR A 146 4.57 8.63 -7.47
CA TYR A 146 4.24 7.24 -7.77
C TYR A 146 2.72 7.00 -7.72
N ALA A 147 2.05 7.43 -6.66
CA ALA A 147 0.60 7.24 -6.51
C ALA A 147 -0.20 7.93 -7.63
N ILE A 148 0.18 9.17 -7.98
CA ILE A 148 -0.43 9.91 -9.08
C ILE A 148 -0.15 9.22 -10.42
N GLY A 149 1.09 8.79 -10.66
CA GLY A 149 1.51 8.08 -11.86
C GLY A 149 0.74 6.78 -12.03
N LEU A 150 0.67 5.95 -11.00
CA LEU A 150 -0.10 4.69 -10.98
C LEU A 150 -1.58 4.94 -11.33
N THR A 151 -2.20 5.92 -10.69
CA THR A 151 -3.60 6.29 -10.95
C THR A 151 -3.80 6.70 -12.40
N ASN A 152 -2.95 7.59 -12.93
CA ASN A 152 -3.05 8.09 -14.30
C ASN A 152 -2.79 6.98 -15.33
N ASP A 153 -1.84 6.09 -15.07
CA ASP A 153 -1.55 4.96 -15.95
C ASP A 153 -2.76 4.02 -16.04
N LEU A 154 -3.32 3.61 -14.90
CA LEU A 154 -4.49 2.74 -14.86
C LEU A 154 -5.71 3.36 -15.58
N LEU A 155 -6.00 4.64 -15.30
CA LEU A 155 -7.11 5.35 -15.97
C LEU A 155 -6.89 5.48 -17.48
N SER A 156 -5.66 5.73 -17.93
CA SER A 156 -5.32 5.83 -19.34
C SER A 156 -5.55 4.53 -20.13
N ARG A 157 -5.57 3.39 -19.44
CA ARG A 157 -5.87 2.06 -19.98
C ARG A 157 -7.37 1.75 -20.06
N GLY A 158 -8.23 2.71 -19.74
CA GLY A 158 -9.68 2.54 -19.78
C GLY A 158 -10.25 1.79 -18.57
N ILE A 159 -9.51 1.71 -17.48
CA ILE A 159 -10.02 1.26 -16.18
C ILE A 159 -11.03 2.29 -15.67
N LYS A 160 -12.24 1.83 -15.32
CA LYS A 160 -13.35 2.72 -14.94
C LYS A 160 -13.26 3.20 -13.49
N SER A 161 -12.73 2.39 -12.60
CA SER A 161 -12.52 2.73 -11.18
C SER A 161 -11.37 1.93 -10.59
N ILE A 162 -10.83 2.43 -9.48
CA ILE A 162 -9.70 1.84 -8.77
C ILE A 162 -10.12 1.61 -7.31
N ALA A 163 -10.07 0.37 -6.85
CA ALA A 163 -10.07 0.03 -5.45
C ALA A 163 -8.64 0.25 -4.93
N ALA A 164 -8.42 1.42 -4.34
CA ALA A 164 -7.12 1.83 -3.83
C ALA A 164 -6.90 1.24 -2.44
N GLU A 165 -5.88 0.38 -2.33
CA GLU A 165 -5.45 -0.22 -1.07
C GLU A 165 -4.20 0.48 -0.56
N SER A 166 -4.07 0.57 0.77
CA SER A 166 -2.85 1.08 1.40
C SER A 166 -2.47 2.52 0.98
N ILE A 167 -3.46 3.41 0.82
CA ILE A 167 -3.25 4.83 0.46
C ILE A 167 -3.07 5.74 1.69
N HIS A 168 -2.78 5.16 2.83
CA HIS A 168 -2.65 5.85 4.12
C HIS A 168 -1.27 5.59 4.75
N PHE A 169 -1.00 6.23 5.88
CA PHE A 169 0.15 5.90 6.71
C PHE A 169 -0.02 4.50 7.29
N HIS A 170 0.97 3.63 7.08
CA HIS A 170 1.01 2.33 7.71
C HIS A 170 1.52 2.45 9.13
N GLY A 171 0.94 1.66 10.03
CA GLY A 171 1.47 1.50 11.38
C GLY A 171 2.67 0.55 11.43
N LEU A 172 3.11 0.24 12.64
CA LEU A 172 4.14 -0.76 12.88
C LEU A 172 3.68 -2.17 12.44
N ILE A 173 2.44 -2.49 12.75
CA ILE A 173 1.83 -3.80 12.49
C ILE A 173 1.28 -3.79 11.07
N HIS A 174 1.71 -4.67 10.23
CA HIS A 174 1.36 -4.81 8.83
C HIS A 174 2.43 -4.30 7.86
N GLY A 175 3.58 -4.91 7.90
CA GLY A 175 4.66 -4.61 6.96
C GLY A 175 5.28 -5.86 6.34
N GLU A 176 5.23 -6.99 7.04
CA GLU A 176 5.93 -8.21 6.64
C GLU A 176 5.09 -9.45 6.95
N HIS A 177 5.36 -10.57 6.25
CA HIS A 177 4.63 -11.83 6.44
C HIS A 177 4.85 -12.49 7.81
N HIS A 178 6.01 -12.23 8.43
CA HIS A 178 6.41 -12.81 9.71
C HIS A 178 6.92 -11.72 10.63
N GLU A 179 5.98 -10.98 11.23
CA GLU A 179 6.30 -10.01 12.26
C GLU A 179 6.50 -10.69 13.60
N ARG A 180 7.53 -10.30 14.34
CA ARG A 180 7.86 -10.86 15.64
C ARG A 180 8.11 -9.73 16.62
N TYR A 181 7.28 -9.69 17.64
CA TYR A 181 7.43 -8.80 18.78
C TYR A 181 7.77 -9.67 20.00
N PHE A 182 8.93 -9.45 20.59
CA PHE A 182 9.40 -10.25 21.72
C PHE A 182 8.98 -9.67 23.07
N ILE A 183 8.21 -8.59 23.05
CA ILE A 183 7.62 -7.93 24.23
C ILE A 183 6.15 -7.64 23.94
N GLU A 184 5.35 -7.51 25.00
CA GLU A 184 4.01 -6.97 24.89
C GLU A 184 4.10 -5.45 24.64
N LEU A 185 3.39 -4.97 23.62
CA LEU A 185 3.32 -3.56 23.25
C LEU A 185 1.92 -3.03 23.50
N SER A 186 1.80 -1.93 24.23
CA SER A 186 0.56 -1.18 24.32
C SER A 186 0.16 -0.61 22.94
N GLU A 187 -1.11 -0.31 22.74
CA GLU A 187 -1.61 0.32 21.50
C GLU A 187 -0.89 1.66 21.22
N ILE A 188 -0.60 2.43 22.29
CA ILE A 188 0.13 3.70 22.17
C ILE A 188 1.56 3.46 21.69
N SER A 189 2.27 2.46 22.23
CA SER A 189 3.63 2.14 21.80
C SER A 189 3.66 1.65 20.35
N GLN A 190 2.73 0.79 19.96
CA GLN A 190 2.56 0.35 18.56
C GLN A 190 2.33 1.55 17.62
N TYR A 191 1.44 2.46 18.00
CA TYR A 191 1.16 3.67 17.23
C TYR A 191 2.40 4.54 17.07
N LEU A 192 3.15 4.80 18.16
CA LEU A 192 4.35 5.63 18.12
C LEU A 192 5.51 5.00 17.34
N LEU A 193 5.64 3.68 17.36
CA LEU A 193 6.63 2.97 16.54
C LEU A 193 6.31 3.05 15.05
N GLY A 194 5.03 3.20 14.69
CA GLY A 194 4.59 3.43 13.31
C GLY A 194 4.44 4.91 12.95
N PHE A 195 4.56 5.84 13.91
CA PHE A 195 4.36 7.27 13.68
C PHE A 195 5.52 7.87 12.87
N CYS A 196 5.22 8.47 11.73
CA CYS A 196 6.25 8.95 10.82
C CYS A 196 6.83 10.31 11.22
N LEU A 197 8.12 10.35 11.47
CA LEU A 197 8.92 11.55 11.76
C LEU A 197 9.92 11.88 10.65
N CYS A 198 9.66 11.50 9.38
CA CYS A 198 10.50 11.88 8.27
C CYS A 198 10.47 13.41 8.03
N ILE A 199 11.44 13.92 7.27
CA ILE A 199 11.57 15.37 7.02
C ILE A 199 10.32 15.98 6.38
N TYR A 200 9.61 15.26 5.53
CA TYR A 200 8.40 15.74 4.87
C TYR A 200 7.21 15.82 5.83
N CYS A 201 7.03 14.82 6.69
CA CYS A 201 6.01 14.85 7.74
C CYS A 201 6.30 15.98 8.75
N GLN A 202 7.56 16.18 9.15
CA GLN A 202 7.95 17.30 10.01
C GLN A 202 7.64 18.63 9.34
N SER A 203 8.03 18.84 8.09
CA SER A 203 7.76 20.09 7.36
C SER A 203 6.27 20.37 7.20
N ALA A 204 5.45 19.34 6.94
CA ALA A 204 4.00 19.49 6.85
C ALA A 204 3.40 19.90 8.19
N ALA A 205 3.78 19.28 9.29
CA ALA A 205 3.31 19.60 10.63
C ALA A 205 3.77 20.99 11.10
N GLU A 206 5.02 21.39 10.81
CA GLU A 206 5.51 22.75 11.07
C GLU A 206 4.70 23.81 10.32
N SER A 207 4.37 23.54 9.06
CA SER A 207 3.52 24.42 8.25
C SER A 207 2.11 24.55 8.81
N ALA A 208 1.62 23.52 9.51
CA ALA A 208 0.35 23.52 10.23
C ALA A 208 0.45 24.14 11.65
N GLY A 209 1.65 24.53 12.11
CA GLY A 209 1.88 25.22 13.38
C GLY A 209 2.33 24.33 14.55
N ALA A 210 2.72 23.08 14.32
CA ALA A 210 3.24 22.20 15.36
C ALA A 210 4.71 22.51 15.70
N ASP A 211 5.08 22.43 16.99
CA ASP A 211 6.47 22.36 17.43
C ASP A 211 7.03 20.93 17.22
N THR A 212 7.46 20.65 16.01
CA THR A 212 7.87 19.30 15.57
C THR A 212 9.10 18.82 16.31
N LYS A 213 10.06 19.71 16.63
CA LYS A 213 11.29 19.35 17.34
C LYS A 213 10.99 18.89 18.76
N LYS A 214 10.12 19.62 19.45
CA LYS A 214 9.69 19.29 20.80
C LYS A 214 8.90 17.98 20.82
N LEU A 215 7.97 17.79 19.87
CA LEU A 215 7.17 16.57 19.77
C LEU A 215 8.05 15.36 19.43
N ALA A 216 8.92 15.45 18.43
CA ALA A 216 9.83 14.40 18.05
C ALA A 216 10.74 13.98 19.22
N SER A 217 11.26 14.95 20.00
CA SER A 217 12.07 14.68 21.20
C SER A 217 11.28 13.90 22.27
N LYS A 218 10.01 14.28 22.50
CA LYS A 218 9.15 13.57 23.45
C LYS A 218 8.86 12.14 22.99
N ILE A 219 8.55 11.94 21.72
CA ILE A 219 8.28 10.61 21.14
C ILE A 219 9.54 9.75 21.19
N SER A 220 10.69 10.27 20.77
CA SER A 220 11.97 9.54 20.86
C SER A 220 12.32 9.13 22.28
N LYS A 221 12.11 10.01 23.25
CA LYS A 221 12.34 9.69 24.66
C LYS A 221 11.41 8.57 25.14
N ALA A 222 10.15 8.63 24.77
CA ALA A 222 9.17 7.62 25.10
C ALA A 222 9.52 6.25 24.51
N LEU A 223 9.93 6.21 23.26
CA LEU A 223 10.36 4.99 22.58
C LEU A 223 11.69 4.45 23.13
N ASN A 224 12.61 5.31 23.58
CA ASN A 224 13.82 4.85 24.26
C ASN A 224 13.53 4.20 25.64
N ASN A 225 12.50 4.65 26.35
CA ASN A 225 12.05 3.95 27.56
C ASN A 225 11.50 2.57 27.21
N LEU A 226 10.73 2.45 26.13
CA LEU A 226 10.26 1.15 25.64
C LEU A 226 11.42 0.19 25.31
N LEU A 227 12.52 0.69 24.71
CA LEU A 227 13.73 -0.11 24.46
C LEU A 227 14.43 -0.56 25.76
N ALA A 228 14.19 0.12 26.88
CA ALA A 228 14.63 -0.28 28.22
C ALA A 228 13.63 -1.23 28.92
N GLU A 229 12.72 -1.83 28.15
CA GLU A 229 11.67 -2.75 28.62
C GLU A 229 10.62 -2.08 29.55
N GLU A 230 10.42 -0.77 29.43
CA GLU A 230 9.45 0.00 30.20
C GLU A 230 8.33 0.54 29.29
N ASP A 231 7.27 -0.25 29.01
CA ASP A 231 6.09 0.27 28.36
C ASP A 231 5.17 0.98 29.37
N LEU A 232 5.30 2.30 29.41
CA LEU A 232 4.61 3.17 30.37
C LEU A 232 3.09 3.29 30.10
N TRP A 233 2.60 2.73 29.01
CA TRP A 233 1.20 2.90 28.57
C TRP A 233 0.40 1.62 28.50
N ILE A 234 0.91 0.50 29.04
CA ILE A 234 0.13 -0.74 29.15
C ILE A 234 -1.19 -0.45 29.88
N GLY A 235 -2.29 -0.85 29.28
CA GLY A 235 -3.65 -0.62 29.80
C GLY A 235 -4.22 0.78 29.59
N LYS A 236 -3.51 1.67 28.86
CA LYS A 236 -4.07 2.94 28.39
C LYS A 236 -4.62 2.80 26.97
N GLU A 237 -5.82 3.29 26.77
CA GLU A 237 -6.48 3.31 25.46
C GLU A 237 -5.79 4.28 24.48
N LEU A 238 -5.62 3.84 23.24
CA LEU A 238 -5.18 4.70 22.14
C LEU A 238 -6.33 5.59 21.66
N ASN A 239 -6.31 6.85 22.07
CA ASN A 239 -7.21 7.89 21.56
C ASN A 239 -6.51 9.25 21.55
N ILE A 240 -7.12 10.23 20.87
CA ILE A 240 -6.51 11.54 20.68
C ILE A 240 -6.31 12.30 22.00
N ASP A 241 -7.21 12.14 22.96
CA ASP A 241 -7.14 12.85 24.24
C ASP A 241 -5.97 12.33 25.08
N ASN A 242 -5.76 11.02 25.13
CA ASN A 242 -4.60 10.43 25.76
C ASN A 242 -3.29 10.83 25.08
N LEU A 243 -3.25 10.86 23.75
CA LEU A 243 -2.08 11.32 23.00
C LEU A 243 -1.77 12.80 23.30
N VAL A 244 -2.79 13.67 23.34
CA VAL A 244 -2.63 15.09 23.68
C VAL A 244 -2.18 15.26 25.15
N LEU A 245 -2.73 14.47 26.05
CA LEU A 245 -2.33 14.49 27.48
C LEU A 245 -0.84 14.15 27.65
N ILE A 246 -0.35 13.16 26.92
CA ILE A 246 1.02 12.64 27.03
C ILE A 246 2.02 13.53 26.29
N PHE A 247 1.72 13.87 25.01
CA PHE A 247 2.66 14.52 24.11
C PHE A 247 2.41 16.03 23.92
N GLY A 248 1.22 16.52 24.26
CA GLY A 248 0.80 17.90 24.09
C GLY A 248 0.00 18.12 22.82
N ILE A 249 -0.46 19.36 22.63
CA ILE A 249 -1.34 19.71 21.50
C ILE A 249 -0.69 19.49 20.12
N ASP A 250 0.62 19.57 20.04
CA ASP A 250 1.36 19.42 18.78
C ASP A 250 1.10 18.07 18.09
N ILE A 251 0.85 17.00 18.86
CA ILE A 251 0.52 15.70 18.27
C ILE A 251 -0.82 15.73 17.52
N LYS A 252 -1.79 16.50 18.02
CA LYS A 252 -3.10 16.67 17.36
C LYS A 252 -2.99 17.46 16.06
N ILE A 253 -2.04 18.38 15.96
CA ILE A 253 -1.78 19.15 14.74
C ILE A 253 -1.08 18.27 13.70
N TRP A 254 -0.23 17.33 14.18
CA TRP A 254 0.53 16.43 13.31
C TRP A 254 -0.33 15.32 12.69
N ILE A 255 -1.31 14.77 13.41
CA ILE A 255 -2.24 13.73 12.94
C ILE A 255 -3.27 14.32 11.97
#